data_6a60dd5cd7bacaea7b49cea0702cdf87
#
_entry.id   6a60dd5cd7bacaea7b49cea0702cdf87
#
_cell.length_a   1.000
_cell.length_b   1.000
_cell.length_c   1.000
_cell.angle_alpha   90.00
_cell.angle_beta   90.00
_cell.angle_gamma   90.00
#
_symmetry.space_group_name_H-M   'P 1'
#
loop_
_entity.id
_entity.type
_entity.pdbx_description
1 polymer ?
#
loop_
_entity_poly.entity_id
_entity_poly.type
_entity_poly.pdbx_seq_one_letter_code
_entity_poly.pdbx_strand_id
1 'polypeptide(L)'
;DYPAIRILLRGDSGFATPGLYKQCEENGTNYVIRLKENGILRGKASHLVDELDEITRNNKVDYAVVYGEFMYKAGPWPYGRRVVCKVEKPENQMVYMYTFIVTNMDSSPEYLIKFYCKRGLMENFIKESKSGFDFASVSSHTRIVNANRLQVHALAYNIFNWFRRLALSANMRK
;
A
#
# COMPACT_ATOMS: atom_id res chain seq x y z
N ASP A 1 -25.67 -5.54 -11.89
CA ASP A 1 -25.26 -6.25 -10.66
C ASP A 1 -24.32 -7.38 -11.03
N TYR A 2 -23.20 -7.48 -10.30
CA TYR A 2 -22.17 -8.53 -10.50
C TYR A 2 -22.00 -9.29 -9.18
N PRO A 3 -22.92 -10.20 -8.82
CA PRO A 3 -22.97 -10.82 -7.48
C PRO A 3 -21.77 -11.74 -7.16
N ALA A 4 -20.98 -12.11 -8.15
CA ALA A 4 -19.82 -13.00 -7.97
C ALA A 4 -18.46 -12.25 -7.88
N ILE A 5 -18.45 -10.91 -7.95
CA ILE A 5 -17.21 -10.15 -7.90
C ILE A 5 -16.74 -9.98 -6.46
N ARG A 6 -15.55 -10.48 -6.16
CA ARG A 6 -14.87 -10.19 -4.89
C ARG A 6 -14.23 -8.82 -4.95
N ILE A 7 -14.67 -7.93 -4.06
CA ILE A 7 -14.11 -6.58 -3.95
C ILE A 7 -12.97 -6.60 -2.92
N LEU A 8 -11.85 -6.00 -3.30
CA LEU A 8 -10.71 -5.81 -2.43
C LEU A 8 -10.34 -4.32 -2.39
N LEU A 9 -10.43 -3.73 -1.21
CA LEU A 9 -10.08 -2.34 -0.98
C LEU A 9 -8.63 -2.24 -0.46
N ARG A 10 -7.81 -1.44 -1.12
CA ARG A 10 -6.45 -1.12 -0.68
C ARG A 10 -6.32 0.37 -0.46
N GLY A 11 -6.03 0.78 0.78
CA GLY A 11 -6.00 2.19 1.18
C GLY A 11 -4.75 2.57 1.97
N ASP A 12 -4.44 3.88 1.97
CA ASP A 12 -3.46 4.44 2.89
C ASP A 12 -4.06 4.72 4.27
N SER A 13 -3.27 5.32 5.16
CA SER A 13 -3.69 5.60 6.53
C SER A 13 -4.82 6.64 6.65
N GLY A 14 -5.09 7.41 5.61
CA GLY A 14 -6.22 8.32 5.55
C GLY A 14 -7.58 7.60 5.51
N PHE A 15 -7.57 6.36 5.01
CA PHE A 15 -8.75 5.50 4.97
C PHE A 15 -8.92 4.62 6.21
N ALA A 16 -8.02 4.72 7.19
CA ALA A 16 -8.04 3.90 8.41
C ALA A 16 -9.12 4.37 9.41
N THR A 17 -10.39 4.30 9.03
CA THR A 17 -11.53 4.76 9.82
C THR A 17 -12.46 3.62 10.24
N PRO A 18 -13.02 3.65 11.47
CA PRO A 18 -13.95 2.61 11.94
C PRO A 18 -15.17 2.41 11.04
N GLY A 19 -15.68 3.51 10.46
CA GLY A 19 -16.84 3.47 9.56
C GLY A 19 -16.56 2.69 8.27
N LEU A 20 -15.38 2.89 7.68
CA LEU A 20 -14.99 2.16 6.47
C LEU A 20 -14.79 0.67 6.73
N TYR A 21 -14.15 0.31 7.84
CA TYR A 21 -14.00 -1.10 8.22
C TYR A 21 -15.34 -1.79 8.38
N LYS A 22 -16.25 -1.15 9.14
CA LYS A 22 -17.60 -1.66 9.35
C LYS A 22 -18.31 -1.88 8.02
N GLN A 23 -18.28 -0.91 7.12
CA GLN A 23 -18.91 -1.01 5.81
C GLN A 23 -18.33 -2.13 4.96
N CYS A 24 -17.01 -2.31 4.99
CA CYS A 24 -16.35 -3.42 4.28
C CYS A 24 -16.77 -4.78 4.86
N GLU A 25 -16.79 -4.90 6.18
CA GLU A 25 -17.13 -6.12 6.89
C GLU A 25 -18.61 -6.51 6.65
N GLU A 26 -19.53 -5.54 6.70
CA GLU A 26 -20.97 -5.75 6.43
C GLU A 26 -21.25 -6.16 4.97
N ASN A 27 -20.46 -5.68 4.02
CA ASN A 27 -20.62 -5.98 2.58
C ASN A 27 -19.73 -7.15 2.09
N GLY A 28 -19.03 -7.86 2.97
CA GLY A 28 -18.14 -8.94 2.58
C GLY A 28 -16.95 -8.47 1.71
N THR A 29 -16.61 -7.19 1.80
CA THR A 29 -15.47 -6.61 1.07
C THR A 29 -14.18 -6.84 1.84
N ASN A 30 -13.18 -7.41 1.18
CA ASN A 30 -11.84 -7.54 1.75
C ASN A 30 -11.13 -6.20 1.76
N TYR A 31 -10.30 -5.97 2.77
CA TYR A 31 -9.51 -4.74 2.82
C TYR A 31 -8.08 -4.95 3.33
N VAL A 32 -7.19 -4.07 2.87
CA VAL A 32 -5.78 -3.97 3.25
C VAL A 32 -5.45 -2.48 3.38
N ILE A 33 -5.47 -1.96 4.60
CA ILE A 33 -5.36 -0.52 4.85
C ILE A 33 -4.17 -0.25 5.77
N ARG A 34 -3.30 0.68 5.39
CA ARG A 34 -2.16 1.06 6.20
C ARG A 34 -2.62 1.78 7.47
N LEU A 35 -2.01 1.42 8.60
CA LEU A 35 -2.13 2.19 9.84
C LEU A 35 -0.97 3.17 9.98
N LYS A 36 -1.26 4.33 10.53
CA LYS A 36 -0.22 5.25 10.97
C LYS A 36 0.49 4.66 12.18
N GLU A 37 1.79 4.61 12.11
CA GLU A 37 2.65 4.12 13.18
C GLU A 37 2.44 4.91 14.48
N ASN A 38 2.43 4.18 15.60
CA ASN A 38 2.35 4.78 16.95
C ASN A 38 3.04 3.88 17.97
N GLY A 39 3.24 4.39 19.21
CA GLY A 39 3.96 3.68 20.27
C GLY A 39 3.32 2.35 20.67
N ILE A 40 1.98 2.23 20.64
CA ILE A 40 1.28 0.98 20.99
C ILE A 40 1.55 -0.12 19.94
N LEU A 41 1.49 0.25 18.66
CA LEU A 41 1.79 -0.68 17.55
C LEU A 41 3.25 -1.15 17.60
N ARG A 42 4.19 -0.25 17.86
CA ARG A 42 5.60 -0.61 18.06
C ARG A 42 5.78 -1.55 19.25
N GLY A 43 5.14 -1.27 20.38
CA GLY A 43 5.20 -2.13 21.55
C GLY A 43 4.66 -3.54 21.29
N LYS A 44 3.59 -3.67 20.48
CA LYS A 44 3.06 -4.97 20.08
C LYS A 44 3.98 -5.73 19.11
N ALA A 45 4.81 -5.03 18.35
CA ALA A 45 5.76 -5.60 17.40
C ALA A 45 7.17 -5.79 18.01
N SER A 46 7.39 -5.54 19.32
CA SER A 46 8.72 -5.60 19.95
C SER A 46 9.39 -6.98 19.81
N HIS A 47 8.62 -8.08 19.95
CA HIS A 47 9.13 -9.43 19.77
C HIS A 47 9.72 -9.69 18.38
N LEU A 48 9.21 -8.99 17.34
CA LEU A 48 9.78 -9.08 15.99
C LEU A 48 11.09 -8.32 15.85
N VAL A 49 11.29 -7.28 16.66
CA VAL A 49 12.58 -6.57 16.73
C VAL A 49 13.64 -7.49 17.33
N ASP A 50 13.30 -8.19 18.42
CA ASP A 50 14.19 -9.14 19.07
C ASP A 50 14.60 -10.27 18.09
N GLU A 51 13.62 -10.83 17.36
CA GLU A 51 13.85 -11.82 16.30
C GLU A 51 14.76 -11.26 15.19
N LEU A 52 14.49 -10.03 14.73
CA LEU A 52 15.28 -9.37 13.69
C LEU A 52 16.73 -9.15 14.12
N ASP A 53 16.94 -8.75 15.38
CA ASP A 53 18.28 -8.54 15.94
C ASP A 53 19.04 -9.86 16.08
N GLU A 54 18.36 -10.93 16.41
CA GLU A 54 18.96 -12.27 16.43
C GLU A 54 19.37 -12.71 15.03
N ILE A 55 18.51 -12.55 14.03
CA ILE A 55 18.81 -12.87 12.63
C ILE A 55 20.02 -12.08 12.13
N THR A 56 20.04 -10.78 12.35
CA THR A 56 21.14 -9.92 11.88
C THR A 56 22.47 -10.25 12.56
N ARG A 57 22.43 -10.58 13.86
CA ARG A 57 23.62 -10.97 14.63
C ARG A 57 24.18 -12.32 14.19
N ASN A 58 23.30 -13.31 14.03
CA ASN A 58 23.70 -14.67 13.68
C ASN A 58 24.21 -14.80 12.25
N ASN A 59 23.56 -14.11 11.30
CA ASN A 59 23.91 -14.18 9.88
C ASN A 59 24.90 -13.11 9.43
N LYS A 60 25.30 -12.19 10.32
CA LYS A 60 26.21 -11.05 10.00
C LYS A 60 25.75 -10.27 8.75
N VAL A 61 24.44 -10.05 8.64
CA VAL A 61 23.83 -9.31 7.53
C VAL A 61 23.41 -7.91 7.98
N ASP A 62 23.61 -6.93 7.12
CA ASP A 62 23.26 -5.54 7.41
C ASP A 62 21.77 -5.26 7.16
N TYR A 63 21.11 -6.05 6.33
CA TYR A 63 19.70 -5.96 6.01
C TYR A 63 18.96 -7.22 6.44
N ALA A 64 17.86 -7.04 7.13
CA ALA A 64 16.93 -8.12 7.43
C ALA A 64 15.49 -7.58 7.54
N VAL A 65 14.52 -8.48 7.37
CA VAL A 65 13.09 -8.18 7.47
C VAL A 65 12.36 -9.33 8.13
N VAL A 66 11.44 -9.01 9.04
CA VAL A 66 10.58 -9.97 9.72
C VAL A 66 9.13 -9.53 9.56
N TYR A 67 8.24 -10.51 9.43
CA TYR A 67 6.81 -10.31 9.31
C TYR A 67 6.09 -10.94 10.48
N GLY A 68 5.06 -10.27 10.98
CA GLY A 68 4.25 -10.80 12.06
C GLY A 68 2.83 -10.26 12.04
N GLU A 69 2.04 -10.67 13.00
CA GLU A 69 0.67 -10.24 13.16
C GLU A 69 0.23 -10.24 14.61
N PHE A 70 -0.77 -9.43 14.89
CA PHE A 70 -1.41 -9.36 16.21
C PHE A 70 -2.80 -8.75 16.11
N MET A 71 -3.60 -8.97 17.16
CA MET A 71 -4.87 -8.27 17.31
C MET A 71 -4.63 -6.89 17.93
N TYR A 72 -5.22 -5.87 17.29
CA TYR A 72 -5.12 -4.49 17.74
C TYR A 72 -6.50 -3.84 17.80
N LYS A 73 -6.72 -3.09 18.88
CA LYS A 73 -7.91 -2.26 19.08
C LYS A 73 -7.46 -0.82 19.34
N ALA A 74 -7.74 0.08 18.41
CA ALA A 74 -7.60 1.51 18.66
C ALA A 74 -8.74 2.02 19.56
N GLY A 75 -8.56 3.14 20.23
CA GLY A 75 -9.56 3.70 21.15
C GLY A 75 -10.98 3.80 20.56
N PRO A 76 -11.18 4.36 19.37
CA PRO A 76 -12.51 4.52 18.76
C PRO A 76 -13.07 3.23 18.11
N TRP A 77 -12.31 2.12 18.11
CA TRP A 77 -12.78 0.87 17.49
C TRP A 77 -13.66 0.09 18.46
N PRO A 78 -14.81 -0.44 18.01
CA PRO A 78 -15.68 -1.24 18.87
C PRO A 78 -15.04 -2.58 19.28
N TYR A 79 -14.22 -3.17 18.41
CA TYR A 79 -13.52 -4.43 18.64
C TYR A 79 -12.13 -4.43 18.00
N GLY A 80 -11.32 -5.42 18.38
CA GLY A 80 -9.99 -5.62 17.81
C GLY A 80 -10.05 -6.15 16.38
N ARG A 81 -9.08 -5.72 15.57
CA ARG A 81 -8.88 -6.21 14.20
C ARG A 81 -7.49 -6.77 14.03
N ARG A 82 -7.36 -7.69 13.08
CA ARG A 82 -6.07 -8.26 12.70
C ARG A 82 -5.19 -7.17 12.09
N VAL A 83 -4.00 -7.04 12.61
CA VAL A 83 -2.95 -6.18 12.06
C VAL A 83 -1.77 -7.04 11.70
N VAL A 84 -1.36 -6.99 10.44
CA VAL A 84 -0.10 -7.57 9.97
C VAL A 84 0.96 -6.48 9.94
N CYS A 85 2.18 -6.85 10.26
CA CYS A 85 3.28 -5.90 10.31
C CYS A 85 4.55 -6.46 9.66
N LYS A 86 5.35 -5.53 9.19
CA LYS A 86 6.73 -5.75 8.76
C LYS A 86 7.62 -4.88 9.62
N VAL A 87 8.68 -5.49 10.17
CA VAL A 87 9.79 -4.78 10.78
C VAL A 87 11.01 -5.01 9.91
N GLU A 88 11.69 -3.96 9.57
CA GLU A 88 12.82 -3.95 8.64
C GLU A 88 13.98 -3.17 9.25
N LYS A 89 15.17 -3.73 9.16
CA LYS A 89 16.43 -3.06 9.46
C LYS A 89 17.12 -2.71 8.15
N PRO A 90 17.09 -1.44 7.72
CA PRO A 90 17.77 -1.01 6.51
C PRO A 90 19.30 -1.09 6.67
N GLU A 91 20.00 -1.30 5.56
CA GLU A 91 21.45 -1.27 5.52
C GLU A 91 21.99 0.07 6.08
N ASN A 92 23.06 -0.01 6.88
CA ASN A 92 23.74 1.14 7.46
C ASN A 92 22.85 2.08 8.31
N GLN A 93 21.72 1.60 8.81
CA GLN A 93 20.84 2.36 9.70
C GLN A 93 20.67 1.64 11.04
N MET A 94 20.69 2.43 12.13
CA MET A 94 20.42 1.93 13.48
C MET A 94 18.92 1.98 13.85
N VAL A 95 18.06 2.42 12.91
CA VAL A 95 16.63 2.63 13.14
C VAL A 95 15.81 1.58 12.39
N TYR A 96 14.88 0.94 13.09
CA TYR A 96 13.93 0.01 12.49
C TYR A 96 12.82 0.75 11.76
N MET A 97 12.43 0.24 10.60
CA MET A 97 11.28 0.72 9.85
C MET A 97 10.08 -0.22 10.03
N TYR A 98 8.94 0.36 10.32
CA TYR A 98 7.71 -0.38 10.57
C TYR A 98 6.66 -0.13 9.48
N THR A 99 5.97 -1.18 9.10
CA THR A 99 4.77 -1.08 8.28
C THR A 99 3.65 -1.86 8.96
N PHE A 100 2.54 -1.21 9.27
CA PHE A 100 1.37 -1.82 9.90
C PHE A 100 0.18 -1.73 8.95
N ILE A 101 -0.51 -2.84 8.77
CA ILE A 101 -1.66 -2.97 7.89
C ILE A 101 -2.78 -3.67 8.63
N VAL A 102 -3.94 -3.05 8.70
CA VAL A 102 -5.17 -3.67 9.19
C VAL A 102 -5.89 -4.37 8.05
N THR A 103 -6.41 -5.57 8.32
CA THR A 103 -7.05 -6.41 7.30
C THR A 103 -8.08 -7.35 7.92
N ASN A 104 -9.05 -7.79 7.11
CA ASN A 104 -9.96 -8.89 7.40
C ASN A 104 -9.63 -10.17 6.62
N MET A 105 -8.49 -10.18 5.90
CA MET A 105 -8.04 -11.34 5.11
C MET A 105 -7.19 -12.29 5.96
N ASP A 106 -7.27 -13.60 5.69
CA ASP A 106 -6.53 -14.67 6.39
C ASP A 106 -5.18 -15.03 5.75
N SER A 107 -4.80 -14.33 4.66
CA SER A 107 -3.51 -14.56 3.98
C SER A 107 -2.32 -14.28 4.91
N SER A 108 -1.14 -14.85 4.59
CA SER A 108 0.07 -14.66 5.39
C SER A 108 0.49 -13.19 5.50
N PRO A 109 1.08 -12.76 6.62
CA PRO A 109 1.55 -11.38 6.81
C PRO A 109 2.48 -10.91 5.69
N GLU A 110 3.42 -11.74 5.29
CA GLU A 110 4.35 -11.45 4.20
C GLU A 110 3.62 -11.17 2.87
N TYR A 111 2.67 -12.03 2.50
CA TYR A 111 1.87 -11.84 1.29
C TYR A 111 1.10 -10.53 1.30
N LEU A 112 0.43 -10.22 2.41
CA LEU A 112 -0.39 -9.02 2.57
C LEU A 112 0.46 -7.74 2.52
N ILE A 113 1.63 -7.74 3.15
CA ILE A 113 2.57 -6.62 3.08
C ILE A 113 3.10 -6.44 1.66
N LYS A 114 3.57 -7.50 1.00
CA LYS A 114 4.04 -7.45 -0.40
C LYS A 114 2.92 -7.01 -1.36
N PHE A 115 1.71 -7.50 -1.15
CA PHE A 115 0.53 -7.08 -1.91
C PHE A 115 0.25 -5.58 -1.71
N TYR A 116 0.29 -5.10 -0.46
CA TYR A 116 0.11 -3.68 -0.17
C TYR A 116 1.20 -2.82 -0.84
N CYS A 117 2.45 -3.23 -0.76
CA CYS A 117 3.58 -2.47 -1.33
C CYS A 117 3.49 -2.30 -2.86
N LYS A 118 2.80 -3.20 -3.57
CA LYS A 118 2.50 -3.01 -5.01
C LYS A 118 1.65 -1.75 -5.30
N ARG A 119 1.11 -1.09 -4.27
CA ARG A 119 0.46 0.22 -4.40
C ARG A 119 1.43 1.30 -4.93
N GLY A 120 2.71 1.22 -4.57
CA GLY A 120 3.73 2.13 -5.06
C GLY A 120 3.86 2.17 -6.58
N LEU A 121 3.52 1.09 -7.28
CA LEU A 121 3.50 1.08 -8.75
C LEU A 121 2.42 2.03 -9.30
N MET A 122 1.25 2.06 -8.67
CA MET A 122 0.17 2.99 -9.06
C MET A 122 0.57 4.45 -8.82
N GLU A 123 1.23 4.73 -7.69
CA GLU A 123 1.74 6.07 -7.38
C GLU A 123 2.80 6.52 -8.40
N ASN A 124 3.67 5.62 -8.84
CA ASN A 124 4.62 5.91 -9.91
C ASN A 124 3.92 6.23 -11.22
N PHE A 125 2.89 5.48 -11.62
CA PHE A 125 2.10 5.79 -12.82
C PHE A 125 1.41 7.14 -12.72
N ILE A 126 0.84 7.49 -11.57
CA ILE A 126 0.25 8.81 -11.32
C ILE A 126 1.33 9.89 -11.41
N LYS A 127 2.51 9.67 -10.85
CA LYS A 127 3.64 10.59 -10.90
C LYS A 127 4.14 10.79 -12.34
N GLU A 128 4.33 9.73 -13.09
CA GLU A 128 4.68 9.78 -14.51
C GLU A 128 3.63 10.56 -15.33
N SER A 129 2.35 10.29 -15.07
CA SER A 129 1.25 10.98 -15.73
C SER A 129 1.23 12.47 -15.43
N LYS A 130 1.53 12.87 -14.20
CA LYS A 130 1.62 14.30 -13.82
C LYS A 130 2.82 14.98 -14.44
N SER A 131 3.97 14.32 -14.52
CA SER A 131 5.22 14.91 -15.00
C SER A 131 5.33 14.90 -16.52
N GLY A 132 4.89 13.80 -17.18
CA GLY A 132 5.08 13.60 -18.62
C GLY A 132 3.86 13.95 -19.47
N PHE A 133 2.65 13.94 -18.89
CA PHE A 133 1.38 14.12 -19.61
C PHE A 133 0.49 15.21 -19.03
N ASP A 134 1.04 16.06 -18.17
CA ASP A 134 0.38 17.26 -17.62
C ASP A 134 -1.01 17.00 -16.99
N PHE A 135 -1.18 15.85 -16.31
CA PHE A 135 -2.44 15.48 -15.65
C PHE A 135 -2.87 16.46 -14.56
N ALA A 136 -1.93 17.22 -13.98
CA ALA A 136 -2.20 18.15 -12.90
C ALA A 136 -2.66 19.53 -13.41
N SER A 137 -2.51 19.82 -14.70
CA SER A 137 -2.86 21.11 -15.28
C SER A 137 -4.38 21.26 -15.43
N VAL A 138 -4.91 22.32 -14.85
CA VAL A 138 -6.32 22.71 -14.93
C VAL A 138 -6.41 23.92 -15.84
N SER A 139 -6.93 23.75 -17.06
CA SER A 139 -7.02 24.83 -18.08
C SER A 139 -8.38 25.47 -18.19
N SER A 140 -9.36 25.00 -17.43
CA SER A 140 -10.74 25.52 -17.50
C SER A 140 -11.32 25.69 -16.10
N HIS A 141 -12.22 26.62 -15.95
CA HIS A 141 -13.01 26.82 -14.74
C HIS A 141 -14.18 25.81 -14.61
N THR A 142 -14.46 25.03 -15.66
CA THR A 142 -15.55 24.04 -15.64
C THR A 142 -15.04 22.63 -15.37
N ARG A 143 -15.72 21.94 -14.45
CA ARG A 143 -15.38 20.56 -14.08
C ARG A 143 -15.45 19.59 -15.27
N ILE A 144 -16.46 19.77 -16.15
CA ILE A 144 -16.68 18.87 -17.30
C ILE A 144 -15.51 18.95 -18.29
N VAL A 145 -15.04 20.16 -18.61
CA VAL A 145 -13.91 20.36 -19.53
C VAL A 145 -12.63 19.76 -18.97
N ASN A 146 -12.37 19.96 -17.67
CA ASN A 146 -11.19 19.38 -17.03
C ASN A 146 -11.28 17.84 -16.93
N ALA A 147 -12.47 17.27 -16.70
CA ALA A 147 -12.68 15.82 -16.71
C ALA A 147 -12.42 15.23 -18.11
N ASN A 148 -12.94 15.84 -19.17
CA ASN A 148 -12.69 15.40 -20.55
C ASN A 148 -11.20 15.50 -20.91
N ARG A 149 -10.53 16.59 -20.52
CA ARG A 149 -9.09 16.75 -20.71
C ARG A 149 -8.32 15.61 -20.02
N LEU A 150 -8.66 15.29 -18.76
CA LEU A 150 -8.04 14.18 -18.03
C LEU A 150 -8.20 12.84 -18.76
N GLN A 151 -9.37 12.58 -19.37
CA GLN A 151 -9.59 11.35 -20.15
C GLN A 151 -8.69 11.29 -21.40
N VAL A 152 -8.52 12.43 -22.11
CA VAL A 152 -7.61 12.50 -23.28
C VAL A 152 -6.16 12.28 -22.86
N HIS A 153 -5.71 12.85 -21.74
CA HIS A 153 -4.37 12.63 -21.21
C HIS A 153 -4.18 11.16 -20.77
N ALA A 154 -5.19 10.54 -20.16
CA ALA A 154 -5.15 9.12 -19.80
C ALA A 154 -5.03 8.22 -21.04
N LEU A 155 -5.74 8.54 -22.12
CA LEU A 155 -5.62 7.84 -23.39
C LEU A 155 -4.21 7.99 -23.99
N ALA A 156 -3.67 9.21 -24.03
CA ALA A 156 -2.32 9.48 -24.52
C ALA A 156 -1.26 8.70 -23.72
N TYR A 157 -1.40 8.68 -22.39
CA TYR A 157 -0.53 7.91 -21.51
C TYR A 157 -0.59 6.40 -21.80
N ASN A 158 -1.78 5.85 -22.02
CA ASN A 158 -1.94 4.44 -22.36
C ASN A 158 -1.34 4.09 -23.72
N ILE A 159 -1.52 4.93 -24.75
CA ILE A 159 -0.93 4.76 -26.07
C ILE A 159 0.61 4.78 -25.97
N PHE A 160 1.16 5.74 -25.21
CA PHE A 160 2.60 5.80 -24.96
C PHE A 160 3.14 4.56 -24.24
N ASN A 161 2.43 4.03 -23.25
CA ASN A 161 2.80 2.81 -22.56
C ASN A 161 2.76 1.58 -23.49
N TRP A 162 1.78 1.50 -24.39
CA TRP A 162 1.76 0.45 -25.41
C TRP A 162 2.94 0.57 -26.37
N PHE A 163 3.21 1.76 -26.87
CA PHE A 163 4.40 2.02 -27.70
C PHE A 163 5.68 1.60 -26.99
N ARG A 164 5.87 2.02 -25.74
CA ARG A 164 7.03 1.66 -24.92
C ARG A 164 7.18 0.13 -24.76
N ARG A 165 6.09 -0.59 -24.59
CA ARG A 165 6.10 -2.04 -24.41
C ARG A 165 6.28 -2.82 -25.71
N LEU A 166 5.71 -2.37 -26.79
CA LEU A 166 5.64 -3.10 -28.05
C LEU A 166 6.77 -2.71 -29.02
N ALA A 167 7.15 -1.45 -29.08
CA ALA A 167 8.08 -0.91 -30.06
C ALA A 167 9.51 -0.75 -29.53
N LEU A 168 9.71 -0.47 -28.23
CA LEU A 168 11.05 -0.24 -27.67
C LEU A 168 11.73 -1.55 -27.25
N SER A 169 13.06 -1.59 -27.40
CA SER A 169 13.87 -2.69 -26.91
C SER A 169 13.82 -2.78 -25.36
N ALA A 170 14.14 -3.95 -24.80
CA ALA A 170 14.10 -4.18 -23.34
C ALA A 170 14.91 -3.16 -22.54
N ASN A 171 16.03 -2.69 -23.08
CA ASN A 171 16.89 -1.70 -22.41
C ASN A 171 16.32 -0.28 -22.39
N MET A 172 15.36 0.02 -23.26
CA MET A 172 14.72 1.36 -23.37
C MET A 172 13.36 1.43 -22.66
N ARG A 173 12.88 0.32 -22.08
CA ARG A 173 11.57 0.24 -21.41
C ARG A 173 11.57 0.73 -19.98
N LYS A 174 12.72 1.17 -19.48
CA LYS A 174 12.89 1.68 -18.10
C LYS A 174 12.32 3.07 -17.93
#